data_0dc307322f061a185876f570aa2d26e4
#
_entry.id   0dc307322f061a185876f570aa2d26e4
#
_cell.length_a   1.000
_cell.length_b   1.000
_cell.length_c   1.000
_cell.angle_alpha   90.00
_cell.angle_beta   90.00
_cell.angle_gamma   90.00
#
_symmetry.space_group_name_H-M   'P 1'
#
loop_
_entity.id
_entity.type
_entity.pdbx_description
1 polymer ?
#
loop_
_entity_poly.entity_id
_entity_poly.type
_entity_poly.pdbx_seq_one_letter_code
_entity_poly.pdbx_strand_id
1 'polypeptide(L)'
;ALPDWGTTMIILGLFTAFYGVIIGFTQRDPKTVLAYSSISQVGIITMSIGLGMKVPEIWSVMLPGIAFYALHHGLSKGALFLGAGLCGSRQYMQRIWIWLGLLLPALAISGAPWTSGMLAKDLVKSYSLYAPAPWDTLLPLLLSGSAVATALLMVRLLYLLRPSAEPYGAVPFIGLILPWITLLLIIILVPWLSGYSFEYSMNNQVLGSLWPLFLSIFIG
;
A
#
# COMPACT_ATOMS: atom_id res chain seq x y z
N ALA A 1 -28.51 9.15 -6.00
CA ALA A 1 -27.28 8.62 -6.59
C ALA A 1 -26.85 9.56 -7.71
N LEU A 2 -25.53 9.80 -7.85
CA LEU A 2 -24.92 10.61 -8.90
C LEU A 2 -24.02 9.70 -9.75
N PRO A 3 -24.58 8.83 -10.61
CA PRO A 3 -23.84 7.79 -11.30
C PRO A 3 -22.76 8.33 -12.24
N ASP A 4 -22.97 9.53 -12.80
CA ASP A 4 -21.98 10.19 -13.68
C ASP A 4 -20.74 10.62 -12.90
N TRP A 5 -20.91 11.15 -11.70
CA TRP A 5 -19.80 11.47 -10.81
C TRP A 5 -19.04 10.24 -10.35
N GLY A 6 -19.73 9.10 -10.17
CA GLY A 6 -19.10 7.82 -9.85
C GLY A 6 -18.10 7.40 -10.94
N THR A 7 -18.49 7.48 -12.21
CA THR A 7 -17.59 7.18 -13.34
C THR A 7 -16.39 8.14 -13.38
N THR A 8 -16.61 9.42 -13.20
CA THR A 8 -15.55 10.44 -13.16
C THR A 8 -14.55 10.14 -12.05
N MET A 9 -15.03 9.79 -10.85
CA MET A 9 -14.17 9.43 -9.73
C MET A 9 -13.40 8.13 -9.95
N ILE A 10 -13.98 7.13 -10.61
CA ILE A 10 -13.26 5.90 -10.99
C ILE A 10 -12.11 6.25 -11.93
N ILE A 11 -12.36 7.02 -12.98
CA ILE A 11 -11.33 7.37 -13.98
C ILE A 11 -10.22 8.22 -13.33
N LEU A 12 -10.57 9.27 -12.59
CA LEU A 12 -9.61 10.13 -11.91
C LEU A 12 -8.79 9.36 -10.87
N GLY A 13 -9.44 8.47 -10.12
CA GLY A 13 -8.77 7.62 -9.14
C GLY A 13 -7.76 6.68 -9.78
N LEU A 14 -8.12 6.01 -10.86
CA LEU A 14 -7.22 5.13 -11.63
C LEU A 14 -6.07 5.94 -12.26
N PHE A 15 -6.36 7.07 -12.89
CA PHE A 15 -5.33 7.95 -13.43
C PHE A 15 -4.33 8.36 -12.33
N THR A 16 -4.82 8.81 -11.18
CA THR A 16 -4.00 9.21 -10.03
C THR A 16 -3.16 8.04 -9.51
N ALA A 17 -3.74 6.83 -9.45
CA ALA A 17 -3.06 5.63 -8.98
C ALA A 17 -1.85 5.29 -9.87
N PHE A 18 -2.01 5.24 -11.18
CA PHE A 18 -0.94 4.92 -12.11
C PHE A 18 0.06 6.07 -12.28
N TYR A 19 -0.41 7.32 -12.35
CA TYR A 19 0.44 8.50 -12.38
C TYR A 19 1.40 8.53 -11.19
N GLY A 20 0.88 8.30 -9.96
CA GLY A 20 1.68 8.27 -8.75
C GLY A 20 2.80 7.23 -8.82
N VAL A 21 2.54 6.03 -9.36
CA VAL A 21 3.58 5.00 -9.51
C VAL A 21 4.61 5.40 -10.56
N ILE A 22 4.17 5.80 -11.75
CA ILE A 22 5.07 6.13 -12.87
C ILE A 22 6.04 7.23 -12.47
N ILE A 23 5.54 8.34 -11.91
CA ILE A 23 6.39 9.44 -11.47
C ILE A 23 7.21 9.07 -10.24
N GLY A 24 6.63 8.32 -9.29
CA GLY A 24 7.33 7.84 -8.11
C GLY A 24 8.55 6.97 -8.46
N PHE A 25 8.45 6.17 -9.52
CA PHE A 25 9.55 5.30 -9.95
C PHE A 25 10.73 6.08 -10.52
N THR A 26 10.54 7.26 -11.07
CA THR A 26 11.61 8.13 -11.58
C THR A 26 12.36 8.89 -10.47
N GLN A 27 11.80 8.94 -9.25
CA GLN A 27 12.38 9.72 -8.16
C GLN A 27 13.62 9.04 -7.56
N ARG A 28 14.53 9.88 -7.05
CA ARG A 28 15.79 9.43 -6.42
C ARG A 28 15.79 9.63 -4.90
N ASP A 29 14.95 10.53 -4.40
CA ASP A 29 14.79 10.75 -2.96
C ASP A 29 13.76 9.78 -2.37
N PRO A 30 14.10 8.99 -1.34
CA PRO A 30 13.20 8.00 -0.74
C PRO A 30 11.89 8.60 -0.22
N LYS A 31 11.93 9.80 0.37
CA LYS A 31 10.73 10.45 0.90
C LYS A 31 9.80 10.89 -0.23
N THR A 32 10.35 11.32 -1.35
CA THR A 32 9.60 11.65 -2.56
C THR A 32 8.97 10.40 -3.17
N VAL A 33 9.69 9.27 -3.24
CA VAL A 33 9.11 7.96 -3.64
C VAL A 33 7.92 7.60 -2.75
N LEU A 34 8.06 7.76 -1.41
CA LEU A 34 6.97 7.52 -0.46
C LEU A 34 5.77 8.45 -0.70
N ALA A 35 5.99 9.72 -0.97
CA ALA A 35 4.92 10.67 -1.26
C ALA A 35 4.12 10.27 -2.51
N TYR A 36 4.79 9.94 -3.61
CA TYR A 36 4.14 9.46 -4.84
C TYR A 36 3.42 8.12 -4.65
N SER A 37 3.97 7.23 -3.86
CA SER A 37 3.26 6.01 -3.46
C SER A 37 1.98 6.31 -2.66
N SER A 38 1.94 7.40 -1.86
CA SER A 38 0.71 7.84 -1.19
C SER A 38 -0.32 8.37 -2.18
N ILE A 39 0.10 9.17 -3.17
CA ILE A 39 -0.75 9.64 -4.26
C ILE A 39 -1.40 8.45 -4.97
N SER A 40 -0.62 7.42 -5.29
CA SER A 40 -1.13 6.21 -5.92
C SER A 40 -2.22 5.52 -5.10
N GLN A 41 -2.00 5.32 -3.80
CA GLN A 41 -2.96 4.60 -2.95
C GLN A 41 -4.23 5.43 -2.67
N VAL A 42 -4.10 6.76 -2.53
CA VAL A 42 -5.26 7.66 -2.46
C VAL A 42 -6.08 7.60 -3.75
N GLY A 43 -5.44 7.44 -4.90
CA GLY A 43 -6.12 7.17 -6.16
C GLY A 43 -7.01 5.92 -6.10
N ILE A 44 -6.54 4.82 -5.51
CA ILE A 44 -7.35 3.60 -5.30
C ILE A 44 -8.53 3.87 -4.38
N ILE A 45 -8.35 4.63 -3.30
CA ILE A 45 -9.44 5.03 -2.40
C ILE A 45 -10.49 5.86 -3.16
N THR A 46 -10.05 6.84 -3.95
CA THR A 46 -10.93 7.69 -4.77
C THR A 46 -11.73 6.86 -5.78
N MET A 47 -11.08 5.92 -6.46
CA MET A 47 -11.72 4.97 -7.36
C MET A 47 -12.79 4.13 -6.63
N SER A 48 -12.47 3.63 -5.42
CA SER A 48 -13.40 2.84 -4.60
C SER A 48 -14.62 3.66 -4.17
N ILE A 49 -14.45 4.92 -3.81
CA ILE A 49 -15.58 5.83 -3.52
C ILE A 49 -16.44 6.02 -4.77
N GLY A 50 -15.82 6.23 -5.93
CA GLY A 50 -16.53 6.33 -7.20
C GLY A 50 -17.35 5.09 -7.53
N LEU A 51 -16.81 3.89 -7.25
CA LEU A 51 -17.53 2.64 -7.39
C LEU A 51 -18.76 2.56 -6.48
N GLY A 52 -18.62 2.93 -5.21
CA GLY A 52 -19.73 2.96 -4.26
C GLY A 52 -20.82 3.98 -4.65
N MET A 53 -20.46 5.08 -5.32
CA MET A 53 -21.44 6.01 -5.89
C MET A 53 -22.20 5.41 -7.08
N LYS A 54 -21.56 4.52 -7.86
CA LYS A 54 -22.19 3.81 -8.98
C LYS A 54 -23.08 2.66 -8.55
N VAL A 55 -22.74 2.00 -7.44
CA VAL A 55 -23.44 0.82 -6.90
C VAL A 55 -23.81 1.10 -5.45
N PRO A 56 -24.82 1.95 -5.19
CA PRO A 56 -25.20 2.36 -3.83
C PRO A 56 -25.66 1.18 -2.93
N GLU A 57 -26.10 0.09 -3.54
CA GLU A 57 -26.61 -1.09 -2.83
C GLU A 57 -25.55 -1.76 -1.97
N ILE A 58 -24.28 -1.69 -2.39
CA ILE A 58 -23.17 -2.28 -1.63
C ILE A 58 -22.42 -1.25 -0.77
N TRP A 59 -22.87 0.01 -0.72
CA TRP A 59 -22.17 1.09 -0.01
C TRP A 59 -21.97 0.80 1.47
N SER A 60 -22.97 0.23 2.14
CA SER A 60 -22.91 -0.11 3.57
C SER A 60 -21.81 -1.12 3.88
N VAL A 61 -21.48 -2.02 2.95
CA VAL A 61 -20.41 -3.02 3.08
C VAL A 61 -19.06 -2.47 2.59
N MET A 62 -19.07 -1.62 1.56
CA MET A 62 -17.86 -1.03 1.00
C MET A 62 -17.21 -0.01 1.93
N LEU A 63 -18.00 0.83 2.60
CA LEU A 63 -17.49 1.93 3.41
C LEU A 63 -16.53 1.46 4.52
N PRO A 64 -16.85 0.43 5.33
CA PRO A 64 -15.90 -0.13 6.29
C PRO A 64 -14.62 -0.67 5.64
N GLY A 65 -14.72 -1.31 4.48
CA GLY A 65 -13.55 -1.81 3.73
C GLY A 65 -12.66 -0.69 3.23
N ILE A 66 -13.23 0.39 2.70
CA ILE A 66 -12.48 1.60 2.30
C ILE A 66 -11.81 2.25 3.50
N ALA A 67 -12.52 2.35 4.64
CA ALA A 67 -11.96 2.88 5.88
C ALA A 67 -10.80 2.01 6.40
N PHE A 68 -10.94 0.69 6.33
CA PHE A 68 -9.87 -0.24 6.67
C PHE A 68 -8.66 -0.09 5.74
N TYR A 69 -8.89 0.10 4.44
CA TYR A 69 -7.82 0.37 3.48
C TYR A 69 -7.06 1.67 3.83
N ALA A 70 -7.79 2.74 4.14
CA ALA A 70 -7.21 4.03 4.53
C ALA A 70 -6.40 3.92 5.84
N LEU A 71 -6.93 3.21 6.83
CA LEU A 71 -6.26 2.95 8.11
C LEU A 71 -4.94 2.17 7.90
N HIS A 72 -5.02 1.02 7.20
CA HIS A 72 -3.85 0.22 6.85
C HIS A 72 -2.78 1.06 6.15
N HIS A 73 -3.21 1.84 5.15
CA HIS A 73 -2.32 2.71 4.39
C HIS A 73 -1.65 3.75 5.28
N GLY A 74 -2.41 4.45 6.12
CA GLY A 74 -1.89 5.49 7.03
C GLY A 74 -0.86 4.95 8.01
N LEU A 75 -1.15 3.80 8.65
CA LEU A 75 -0.24 3.14 9.59
C LEU A 75 1.07 2.72 8.91
N SER A 76 0.96 2.03 7.77
CA SER A 76 2.13 1.54 7.03
C SER A 76 2.99 2.69 6.49
N LYS A 77 2.36 3.76 6.02
CA LYS A 77 3.07 4.97 5.57
C LYS A 77 3.75 5.71 6.70
N GLY A 78 3.07 5.87 7.85
CA GLY A 78 3.67 6.45 9.05
C GLY A 78 4.96 5.71 9.44
N ALA A 79 4.91 4.37 9.46
CA ALA A 79 6.08 3.54 9.76
C ALA A 79 7.20 3.70 8.71
N LEU A 80 6.86 3.76 7.40
CA LEU A 80 7.85 3.95 6.33
C LEU A 80 8.51 5.32 6.39
N PHE A 81 7.74 6.40 6.61
CA PHE A 81 8.30 7.75 6.71
C PHE A 81 9.20 7.93 7.94
N LEU A 82 8.77 7.42 9.10
CA LEU A 82 9.59 7.44 10.32
C LEU A 82 10.86 6.62 10.15
N GLY A 83 10.76 5.38 9.63
CA GLY A 83 11.89 4.52 9.40
C GLY A 83 12.88 5.08 8.36
N ALA A 84 12.38 5.71 7.29
CA ALA A 84 13.23 6.40 6.32
C ALA A 84 14.02 7.57 6.97
N GLY A 85 13.40 8.27 7.94
CA GLY A 85 14.09 9.28 8.74
C GLY A 85 15.16 8.69 9.67
N LEU A 86 14.92 7.49 10.21
CA LEU A 86 15.86 6.79 11.09
C LEU A 86 17.04 6.14 10.35
N CYS A 87 16.93 5.87 9.05
CA CYS A 87 18.02 5.27 8.25
C CYS A 87 19.31 6.11 8.18
N GLY A 88 19.25 7.39 8.56
CA GLY A 88 20.43 8.27 8.68
C GLY A 88 21.30 8.02 9.91
N SER A 89 21.05 7.02 10.75
CA SER A 89 21.81 6.70 11.97
C SER A 89 23.30 6.58 11.72
N ARG A 90 24.13 7.05 12.68
CA ARG A 90 25.60 6.95 12.61
C ARG A 90 26.10 5.52 12.70
N GLN A 91 25.42 4.65 13.46
CA GLN A 91 25.85 3.27 13.67
C GLN A 91 25.35 2.38 12.53
N TYR A 92 26.26 1.70 11.84
CA TYR A 92 25.94 0.81 10.71
C TYR A 92 24.98 -0.31 11.10
N MET A 93 25.19 -0.95 12.25
CA MET A 93 24.28 -2.01 12.76
C MET A 93 22.87 -1.50 13.01
N GLN A 94 22.71 -0.29 13.56
CA GLN A 94 21.38 0.29 13.74
C GLN A 94 20.67 0.51 12.39
N ARG A 95 21.40 0.95 11.37
CA ARG A 95 20.83 1.11 10.01
C ARG A 95 20.32 -0.20 9.44
N ILE A 96 21.04 -1.30 9.66
CA ILE A 96 20.60 -2.63 9.22
C ILE A 96 19.27 -3.01 9.92
N TRP A 97 19.19 -2.86 11.24
CA TRP A 97 17.97 -3.20 11.99
C TRP A 97 16.78 -2.33 11.59
N ILE A 98 17.00 -1.03 11.37
CA ILE A 98 15.97 -0.12 10.88
C ILE A 98 15.53 -0.55 9.47
N TRP A 99 16.46 -0.83 8.59
CA TRP A 99 16.17 -1.27 7.22
C TRP A 99 15.38 -2.60 7.21
N LEU A 100 15.76 -3.56 8.03
CA LEU A 100 15.00 -4.81 8.20
C LEU A 100 13.58 -4.56 8.71
N GLY A 101 13.43 -3.64 9.66
CA GLY A 101 12.10 -3.25 10.15
C GLY A 101 11.24 -2.55 9.09
N LEU A 102 11.83 -1.88 8.10
CA LEU A 102 11.10 -1.29 6.97
C LEU A 102 10.52 -2.33 6.01
N LEU A 103 11.04 -3.57 6.01
CA LEU A 103 10.47 -4.65 5.18
C LEU A 103 9.02 -4.93 5.55
N LEU A 104 8.66 -4.90 6.83
CA LEU A 104 7.31 -5.20 7.29
C LEU A 104 6.26 -4.23 6.69
N PRO A 105 6.35 -2.89 6.86
CA PRO A 105 5.38 -1.98 6.27
C PRO A 105 5.48 -1.92 4.73
N ALA A 106 6.64 -2.16 4.13
CA ALA A 106 6.79 -2.24 2.68
C ALA A 106 6.05 -3.45 2.10
N LEU A 107 6.19 -4.62 2.73
CA LEU A 107 5.44 -5.83 2.38
C LEU A 107 3.93 -5.64 2.63
N ALA A 108 3.55 -4.99 3.72
CA ALA A 108 2.15 -4.69 4.00
C ALA A 108 1.53 -3.80 2.90
N ILE A 109 2.17 -2.71 2.49
CA ILE A 109 1.69 -1.85 1.39
C ILE A 109 1.66 -2.60 0.05
N SER A 110 2.61 -3.50 -0.19
CA SER A 110 2.63 -4.32 -1.40
C SER A 110 1.48 -5.34 -1.44
N GLY A 111 0.87 -5.65 -0.29
CA GLY A 111 -0.19 -6.65 -0.17
C GLY A 111 0.34 -8.06 -0.03
N ALA A 112 1.48 -8.24 0.66
CA ALA A 112 2.04 -9.56 0.95
C ALA A 112 1.08 -10.42 1.78
N PRO A 113 1.14 -11.75 1.66
CA PRO A 113 0.31 -12.67 2.45
C PRO A 113 0.43 -12.38 3.96
N TRP A 114 -0.65 -12.62 4.68
CA TRP A 114 -0.80 -12.40 6.13
C TRP A 114 -0.61 -10.95 6.60
N THR A 115 -0.66 -9.98 5.70
CA THR A 115 -0.62 -8.56 6.06
C THR A 115 -2.00 -7.93 5.95
N SER A 116 -2.19 -6.80 6.67
CA SER A 116 -3.38 -5.96 6.52
C SER A 116 -3.57 -5.43 5.09
N GLY A 117 -2.49 -5.28 4.34
CA GLY A 117 -2.54 -4.83 2.95
C GLY A 117 -3.11 -5.87 1.99
N MET A 118 -2.87 -7.15 2.22
CA MET A 118 -3.55 -8.22 1.49
C MET A 118 -5.07 -8.11 1.68
N LEU A 119 -5.55 -8.08 2.94
CA LEU A 119 -6.98 -7.96 3.25
C LEU A 119 -7.60 -6.71 2.63
N ALA A 120 -6.93 -5.56 2.75
CA ALA A 120 -7.41 -4.29 2.22
C ALA A 120 -7.56 -4.33 0.68
N LYS A 121 -6.57 -4.88 -0.03
CA LYS A 121 -6.61 -5.00 -1.49
C LYS A 121 -7.63 -6.02 -1.97
N ASP A 122 -7.77 -7.13 -1.26
CA ASP A 122 -8.76 -8.17 -1.58
C ASP A 122 -10.19 -7.65 -1.41
N LEU A 123 -10.47 -6.88 -0.35
CA LEU A 123 -11.76 -6.22 -0.16
C LEU A 123 -12.10 -5.30 -1.34
N VAL A 124 -11.18 -4.40 -1.72
CA VAL A 124 -11.41 -3.49 -2.86
C VAL A 124 -11.61 -4.27 -4.15
N LYS A 125 -10.83 -5.33 -4.37
CA LYS A 125 -10.95 -6.18 -5.56
C LYS A 125 -12.28 -6.95 -5.57
N SER A 126 -12.74 -7.49 -4.44
CA SER A 126 -14.04 -8.17 -4.36
C SER A 126 -15.20 -7.22 -4.65
N TYR A 127 -15.15 -5.98 -4.15
CA TYR A 127 -16.16 -4.97 -4.46
C TYR A 127 -16.18 -4.59 -5.94
N SER A 128 -15.06 -4.62 -6.63
CA SER A 128 -14.98 -4.29 -8.04
C SER A 128 -15.74 -5.26 -8.95
N LEU A 129 -16.01 -6.48 -8.47
CA LEU A 129 -16.83 -7.48 -9.19
C LEU A 129 -18.32 -7.11 -9.26
N TYR A 130 -18.79 -6.22 -8.38
CA TYR A 130 -20.16 -5.71 -8.41
C TYR A 130 -20.33 -4.49 -9.33
N ALA A 131 -19.25 -4.03 -9.96
CA ALA A 131 -19.32 -2.92 -10.88
C ALA A 131 -20.14 -3.25 -12.12
N PRO A 132 -20.90 -2.29 -12.71
CA PRO A 132 -21.52 -2.51 -14.01
C PRO A 132 -20.47 -2.58 -15.12
N ALA A 133 -20.78 -3.31 -16.20
CA ALA A 133 -19.92 -3.37 -17.36
C ALA A 133 -19.59 -1.96 -17.92
N PRO A 134 -18.35 -1.72 -18.39
CA PRO A 134 -17.21 -2.65 -18.50
C PRO A 134 -16.31 -2.71 -17.25
N TRP A 135 -16.70 -2.09 -16.14
CA TRP A 135 -15.87 -1.92 -14.95
C TRP A 135 -15.67 -3.23 -14.17
N ASP A 136 -16.63 -4.15 -14.23
CA ASP A 136 -16.56 -5.49 -13.60
C ASP A 136 -15.36 -6.32 -14.05
N THR A 137 -14.92 -6.15 -15.30
CA THR A 137 -13.77 -6.83 -15.88
C THR A 137 -12.49 -5.99 -15.84
N LEU A 138 -12.62 -4.67 -16.05
CA LEU A 138 -11.47 -3.77 -16.12
C LEU A 138 -10.86 -3.49 -14.74
N LEU A 139 -11.70 -3.26 -13.71
CA LEU A 139 -11.21 -2.90 -12.37
C LEU A 139 -10.37 -4.01 -11.73
N PRO A 140 -10.76 -5.29 -11.70
CA PRO A 140 -9.92 -6.35 -11.15
C PRO A 140 -8.55 -6.45 -11.82
N LEU A 141 -8.48 -6.26 -13.14
CA LEU A 141 -7.24 -6.26 -13.91
C LEU A 141 -6.34 -5.07 -13.53
N LEU A 142 -6.90 -3.86 -13.53
CA LEU A 142 -6.19 -2.63 -13.21
C LEU A 142 -5.72 -2.61 -11.73
N LEU A 143 -6.53 -3.12 -10.81
CA LEU A 143 -6.16 -3.27 -9.40
C LEU A 143 -4.98 -4.26 -9.23
N SER A 144 -4.99 -5.36 -9.98
CA SER A 144 -3.88 -6.32 -9.98
C SER A 144 -2.60 -5.67 -10.53
N GLY A 145 -2.70 -4.91 -11.61
CA GLY A 145 -1.59 -4.11 -12.16
C GLY A 145 -1.06 -3.06 -11.16
N SER A 146 -1.97 -2.38 -10.48
CA SER A 146 -1.61 -1.41 -9.42
C SER A 146 -0.89 -2.06 -8.24
N ALA A 147 -1.24 -3.31 -7.88
CA ALA A 147 -0.56 -4.06 -6.83
C ALA A 147 0.90 -4.37 -7.21
N VAL A 148 1.15 -4.83 -8.46
CA VAL A 148 2.52 -5.03 -8.98
C VAL A 148 3.30 -3.72 -8.96
N ALA A 149 2.70 -2.66 -9.48
CA ALA A 149 3.32 -1.36 -9.56
C ALA A 149 3.70 -0.80 -8.17
N THR A 150 2.84 -1.02 -7.17
CA THR A 150 3.12 -0.65 -5.77
C THR A 150 4.27 -1.49 -5.20
N ALA A 151 4.32 -2.79 -5.48
CA ALA A 151 5.41 -3.66 -5.05
C ALA A 151 6.76 -3.22 -5.63
N LEU A 152 6.82 -2.91 -6.93
CA LEU A 152 8.00 -2.34 -7.58
C LEU A 152 8.47 -1.04 -6.91
N LEU A 153 7.52 -0.15 -6.56
CA LEU A 153 7.85 1.10 -5.87
C LEU A 153 8.45 0.84 -4.47
N MET A 154 7.97 -0.18 -3.76
CA MET A 154 8.52 -0.56 -2.45
C MET A 154 9.92 -1.18 -2.58
N VAL A 155 10.16 -2.01 -3.59
CA VAL A 155 11.50 -2.53 -3.90
C VAL A 155 12.47 -1.38 -4.18
N ARG A 156 12.07 -0.43 -5.03
CA ARG A 156 12.88 0.77 -5.29
C ARG A 156 13.16 1.59 -4.03
N LEU A 157 12.15 1.79 -3.18
CA LEU A 157 12.30 2.49 -1.90
C LEU A 157 13.36 1.81 -1.02
N LEU A 158 13.24 0.49 -0.83
CA LEU A 158 14.17 -0.30 -0.02
C LEU A 158 15.58 -0.28 -0.60
N TYR A 159 15.70 -0.30 -1.93
CA TYR A 159 16.98 -0.13 -2.60
C TYR A 159 17.63 1.23 -2.31
N LEU A 160 16.86 2.31 -2.36
CA LEU A 160 17.34 3.67 -2.06
C LEU A 160 17.71 3.85 -0.59
N LEU A 161 17.04 3.14 0.31
CA LEU A 161 17.29 3.18 1.77
C LEU A 161 18.30 2.13 2.24
N ARG A 162 18.92 1.35 1.34
CA ARG A 162 19.88 0.31 1.72
C ARG A 162 21.00 0.87 2.59
N PRO A 163 21.46 0.13 3.61
CA PRO A 163 22.57 0.54 4.44
C PRO A 163 23.83 0.74 3.60
N SER A 164 24.43 1.92 3.67
CA SER A 164 25.71 2.25 3.04
C SER A 164 26.82 2.30 4.09
N ALA A 165 28.08 2.19 3.68
CA ALA A 165 29.22 2.28 4.60
C ALA A 165 29.24 3.65 5.30
N GLU A 166 28.94 4.73 4.56
CA GLU A 166 28.92 6.07 5.09
C GLU A 166 27.51 6.50 5.56
N PRO A 167 27.40 7.19 6.72
CA PRO A 167 26.15 7.77 7.16
C PRO A 167 25.75 8.93 6.23
N TYR A 168 24.49 8.99 5.83
CA TYR A 168 23.95 10.14 5.12
C TYR A 168 22.82 10.79 5.94
N GLY A 169 22.85 12.10 6.02
CA GLY A 169 21.82 12.86 6.71
C GLY A 169 22.12 13.19 8.17
N ALA A 170 21.17 13.84 8.82
CA ALA A 170 21.25 14.23 10.22
C ALA A 170 21.12 13.02 11.15
N VAL A 171 21.74 13.11 12.33
CA VAL A 171 21.58 12.08 13.38
C VAL A 171 20.10 11.97 13.74
N PRO A 172 19.49 10.77 13.63
CA PRO A 172 18.09 10.62 13.98
C PRO A 172 17.85 10.90 15.46
N PHE A 173 16.75 11.59 15.74
CA PHE A 173 16.31 11.80 17.11
C PHE A 173 15.84 10.47 17.71
N ILE A 174 16.50 10.01 18.76
CA ILE A 174 16.22 8.71 19.44
C ILE A 174 14.75 8.58 19.83
N GLY A 175 14.07 9.68 20.18
CA GLY A 175 12.65 9.72 20.49
C GLY A 175 11.71 9.24 19.37
N LEU A 176 12.19 9.12 18.12
CA LEU A 176 11.40 8.58 17.01
C LEU A 176 11.37 7.04 16.97
N ILE A 177 12.28 6.37 17.67
CA ILE A 177 12.37 4.90 17.67
C ILE A 177 11.13 4.29 18.32
N LEU A 178 10.70 4.80 19.48
CA LEU A 178 9.54 4.28 20.19
C LEU A 178 8.24 4.39 19.36
N PRO A 179 7.85 5.55 18.82
CA PRO A 179 6.70 5.66 17.94
C PRO A 179 6.81 4.74 16.71
N TRP A 180 8.00 4.58 16.14
CA TRP A 180 8.22 3.71 15.00
C TRP A 180 7.97 2.24 15.34
N ILE A 181 8.53 1.74 16.45
CA ILE A 181 8.29 0.36 16.93
C ILE A 181 6.79 0.17 17.23
N THR A 182 6.14 1.14 17.85
CA THR A 182 4.70 1.08 18.13
C THR A 182 3.90 0.91 16.84
N LEU A 183 4.22 1.66 15.78
CA LEU A 183 3.56 1.50 14.47
C LEU A 183 3.81 0.12 13.87
N LEU A 184 5.02 -0.43 13.96
CA LEU A 184 5.31 -1.78 13.48
C LEU A 184 4.46 -2.83 14.20
N LEU A 185 4.32 -2.72 15.53
CA LEU A 185 3.47 -3.61 16.33
C LEU A 185 2.00 -3.49 15.93
N ILE A 186 1.49 -2.27 15.76
CA ILE A 186 0.11 -2.03 15.32
C ILE A 186 -0.13 -2.64 13.93
N ILE A 187 0.80 -2.51 12.98
CA ILE A 187 0.68 -3.10 11.63
C ILE A 187 0.56 -4.63 11.71
N ILE A 188 1.25 -5.27 12.65
CA ILE A 188 1.14 -6.72 12.87
C ILE A 188 -0.22 -7.09 13.49
N LEU A 189 -0.73 -6.27 14.41
CA LEU A 189 -1.96 -6.57 15.16
C LEU A 189 -3.24 -6.25 14.38
N VAL A 190 -3.24 -5.21 13.54
CA VAL A 190 -4.42 -4.73 12.82
C VAL A 190 -5.15 -5.81 12.02
N PRO A 191 -4.48 -6.73 11.29
CA PRO A 191 -5.18 -7.80 10.59
C PRO A 191 -6.04 -8.67 11.50
N TRP A 192 -5.53 -8.98 12.69
CA TRP A 192 -6.19 -9.85 13.67
C TRP A 192 -7.33 -9.14 14.42
N LEU A 193 -7.23 -7.83 14.57
CA LEU A 193 -8.24 -7.01 15.26
C LEU A 193 -9.35 -6.53 14.33
N SER A 194 -9.15 -6.62 13.02
CA SER A 194 -10.06 -6.04 12.02
C SER A 194 -11.39 -6.77 11.88
N GLY A 195 -11.52 -8.00 12.38
CA GLY A 195 -12.68 -8.86 12.18
C GLY A 195 -12.80 -9.43 10.75
N TYR A 196 -11.91 -9.07 9.84
CA TYR A 196 -11.82 -9.69 8.51
C TYR A 196 -11.03 -10.99 8.61
N SER A 197 -11.64 -12.11 8.20
CA SER A 197 -10.99 -13.43 8.27
C SER A 197 -10.01 -13.63 7.12
N PHE A 198 -8.82 -14.11 7.45
CA PHE A 198 -7.86 -14.58 6.45
C PHE A 198 -8.35 -15.84 5.72
N GLU A 199 -9.26 -16.62 6.30
CA GLU A 199 -9.77 -17.87 5.71
C GLU A 199 -10.45 -17.64 4.36
N TYR A 200 -11.22 -16.56 4.22
CA TYR A 200 -11.85 -16.22 2.95
C TYR A 200 -10.83 -15.81 1.87
N SER A 201 -9.77 -15.13 2.27
CA SER A 201 -8.70 -14.68 1.39
C SER A 201 -7.72 -15.81 1.02
N MET A 202 -7.48 -16.74 1.93
CA MET A 202 -6.48 -17.81 1.76
C MET A 202 -6.91 -18.89 0.77
N ASN A 203 -8.19 -19.29 0.72
CA ASN A 203 -8.65 -20.39 -0.12
C ASN A 203 -8.66 -20.08 -1.62
N ASN A 204 -8.77 -18.80 -2.01
CA ASN A 204 -8.92 -18.42 -3.41
C ASN A 204 -7.78 -17.54 -3.97
N GLN A 205 -6.87 -16.99 -3.16
CA GLN A 205 -6.02 -15.90 -3.60
C GLN A 205 -4.54 -15.92 -3.15
N VAL A 206 -4.05 -16.91 -2.40
CA VAL A 206 -2.63 -16.93 -1.97
C VAL A 206 -1.70 -16.86 -3.18
N LEU A 207 -2.01 -17.59 -4.25
CA LEU A 207 -1.27 -17.50 -5.52
C LEU A 207 -1.47 -16.14 -6.21
N GLY A 208 -2.66 -15.54 -6.10
CA GLY A 208 -2.96 -14.23 -6.68
C GLY A 208 -2.29 -13.06 -5.97
N SER A 209 -1.98 -13.18 -4.67
CA SER A 209 -1.26 -12.14 -3.91
C SER A 209 0.27 -12.30 -3.99
N LEU A 210 0.76 -13.48 -4.30
CA LEU A 210 2.20 -13.74 -4.44
C LEU A 210 2.76 -13.29 -5.78
N TRP A 211 2.01 -13.43 -6.87
CA TRP A 211 2.53 -13.11 -8.20
C TRP A 211 2.99 -11.65 -8.39
N PRO A 212 2.34 -10.61 -7.81
CA PRO A 212 2.88 -9.25 -7.88
C PRO A 212 4.24 -9.10 -7.20
N LEU A 213 4.44 -9.82 -6.09
CA LEU A 213 5.72 -9.82 -5.37
C LEU A 213 6.80 -10.55 -6.17
N PHE A 214 6.49 -11.70 -6.75
CA PHE A 214 7.44 -12.41 -7.61
C PHE A 214 7.84 -11.59 -8.84
N LEU A 215 6.88 -10.98 -9.54
CA LEU A 215 7.18 -10.10 -10.67
C LEU A 215 8.05 -8.91 -10.27
N SER A 216 7.81 -8.30 -9.11
CA SER A 216 8.61 -7.18 -8.65
C SER A 216 10.07 -7.54 -8.35
N ILE A 217 10.33 -8.79 -7.97
CA ILE A 217 11.70 -9.30 -7.73
C ILE A 217 12.42 -9.58 -9.06
N PHE A 218 11.70 -10.04 -10.09
CA PHE A 218 12.30 -10.37 -11.39
C PHE A 218 12.52 -9.16 -12.32
N ILE A 219 11.80 -8.06 -12.11
CA ILE A 219 11.87 -6.86 -12.96
C ILE A 219 12.73 -5.75 -12.31
N GLY A 220 12.93 -5.79 -10.99
CA GLY A 220 13.74 -4.81 -10.22
C GLY A 220 15.17 -5.22 -10.12
#